data_719b2c7163f807c93bedf4058af815bb
#
_entry.id   719b2c7163f807c93bedf4058af815bb
#
_cell.length_a   1.000
_cell.length_b   1.000
_cell.length_c   1.000
_cell.angle_alpha   90.00
_cell.angle_beta   90.00
_cell.angle_gamma   90.00
#
_symmetry.space_group_name_H-M   'P 1'
#
loop_
_entity.id
_entity.type
_entity.pdbx_description
1 polymer ?
#
loop_
_entity_poly.entity_id
_entity_poly.type
_entity_poly.pdbx_seq_one_letter_code
_entity_poly.pdbx_strand_id
1 'polypeptide(L)'
;MTQPTPEATISADRSSISSLALAGSSTDILPFDDLDGREISPVEPPIRIMALHAMLYCERLFYLEEVEEIYVADGNVYAGRRLHDDVVPEDDVSPEKRSFQVSSETWGLTGKADAVRKRDGQWIAYEHKKGRCRREADNSPAPWPSDRIQAIAYAVLIAEILDEPVTEARIRYHKDNVTAKVTIDDVAREDLRQAVARARELRRSELRPPVTENERLCSTCSLAPVCLPEEERNKPEQIQLFPSRRSGQTLHVISPKARVGRSANTIVVTVEDDVQKLPIEDLDSVVIHGSGQMTTQALHLCSSRGIPVQWYSMGGKFMAGTQSVSGRVRQRIRQFAALSDPKVCLELTRTTVQAKVESQLRYLMRATRGNDARRDVTTASLDRIRQTLARLPIATSLDTIRGLEGQAAKAYFAAIPSLISDQATEVLIPKGRTKHPPKDQFNCLLSYGYSLLYGLVHRSLIAVGLEPAFGYFHQPRSAAPPLVLDVMELFRTVIWDMPLIGSVNRAMWNDSSLFCISPGQVWLSETGKKQAIQLFEGRLCETFKHPHTGTSVEYARIVELECRLLEKEWSGYPGEFGKMRLR
;
A
#
# COMPACT_ATOMS: atom_id res chain seq x y z
N MET A 1 -5.94 64.43 32.04
CA MET A 1 -5.01 64.92 31.00
C MET A 1 -3.98 63.86 30.74
N THR A 2 -4.23 62.97 29.80
CA THR A 2 -3.24 62.07 29.16
C THR A 2 -3.82 61.70 27.79
N GLN A 3 -3.09 62.04 26.75
CA GLN A 3 -3.47 61.88 25.35
C GLN A 3 -3.44 60.42 24.92
N PRO A 4 -4.23 60.01 23.93
CA PRO A 4 -4.18 58.67 23.35
C PRO A 4 -3.09 58.57 22.27
N THR A 5 -2.45 57.41 22.20
CA THR A 5 -1.50 56.99 21.16
C THR A 5 -2.24 56.67 19.85
N PRO A 6 -1.65 56.92 18.67
CA PRO A 6 -2.31 56.70 17.40
C PRO A 6 -2.26 55.23 16.97
N GLU A 7 -3.41 54.71 16.52
CA GLU A 7 -3.55 53.48 15.76
C GLU A 7 -2.82 53.57 14.42
N ALA A 8 -1.92 52.63 14.16
CA ALA A 8 -1.28 52.49 12.86
C ALA A 8 -2.19 51.65 11.94
N THR A 9 -2.89 52.35 11.05
CA THR A 9 -3.63 51.75 9.96
C THR A 9 -2.65 51.27 8.87
N ILE A 10 -2.48 49.96 8.71
CA ILE A 10 -1.73 49.38 7.60
C ILE A 10 -2.68 49.29 6.39
N SER A 11 -2.58 50.25 5.48
CA SER A 11 -3.17 50.13 4.15
C SER A 11 -2.30 49.22 3.29
N ALA A 12 -2.81 48.02 2.96
CA ALA A 12 -2.16 47.12 1.99
C ALA A 12 -2.36 47.69 0.59
N ASP A 13 -1.33 48.28 0.04
CA ASP A 13 -1.27 48.67 -1.37
C ASP A 13 -1.15 47.44 -2.25
N ARG A 14 -2.19 47.18 -3.05
CA ARG A 14 -2.34 46.01 -3.97
C ARG A 14 -1.63 46.18 -5.32
N SER A 15 -0.75 47.18 -5.46
CA SER A 15 -0.16 47.55 -6.77
C SER A 15 1.28 47.08 -7.03
N SER A 16 1.89 46.26 -6.15
CA SER A 16 3.29 45.84 -6.31
C SER A 16 3.58 44.34 -6.41
N ILE A 17 2.61 43.53 -6.85
CA ILE A 17 2.85 42.11 -7.19
C ILE A 17 2.71 41.90 -8.71
N SER A 18 3.38 42.74 -9.49
CA SER A 18 3.48 42.53 -10.95
C SER A 18 4.88 42.88 -11.42
N SER A 19 5.86 42.04 -11.08
CA SER A 19 7.13 41.91 -11.85
C SER A 19 8.10 40.96 -11.15
N LEU A 20 7.73 39.67 -11.00
CA LEU A 20 8.72 38.61 -11.04
C LEU A 20 8.54 37.93 -12.40
N ALA A 21 9.17 38.51 -13.41
CA ALA A 21 9.32 37.92 -14.70
C ALA A 21 10.16 36.65 -14.54
N LEU A 22 9.53 35.49 -14.72
CA LEU A 22 10.19 34.23 -15.03
C LEU A 22 10.82 34.39 -16.41
N ALA A 23 12.12 34.67 -16.45
CA ALA A 23 12.89 34.60 -17.67
C ALA A 23 13.04 33.15 -18.11
N GLY A 24 12.52 32.79 -19.28
CA GLY A 24 12.96 31.70 -20.12
C GLY A 24 12.23 30.36 -19.95
N SER A 25 11.19 30.21 -20.68
CA SER A 25 10.85 29.18 -21.66
C SER A 25 9.35 29.31 -21.99
N SER A 26 9.03 29.54 -23.23
CA SER A 26 7.65 29.51 -23.73
C SER A 26 7.10 28.11 -23.54
N THR A 27 6.36 27.90 -22.49
CA THR A 27 5.34 26.86 -22.45
C THR A 27 4.09 27.51 -22.97
N ASP A 28 3.77 27.24 -24.23
CA ASP A 28 2.45 27.50 -24.78
C ASP A 28 1.43 26.70 -23.95
N ILE A 29 0.88 27.35 -22.95
CA ILE A 29 -0.35 26.88 -22.31
C ILE A 29 -1.44 27.13 -23.34
N LEU A 30 -1.81 26.08 -24.06
CA LEU A 30 -2.97 26.14 -24.96
C LEU A 30 -4.20 26.56 -24.18
N PRO A 31 -4.96 27.56 -24.65
CA PRO A 31 -6.19 27.97 -24.01
C PRO A 31 -7.18 26.81 -24.00
N PHE A 32 -7.87 26.63 -22.88
CA PHE A 32 -8.82 25.54 -22.62
C PHE A 32 -10.10 25.61 -23.49
N ASP A 33 -10.22 26.62 -24.36
CA ASP A 33 -11.46 26.94 -25.08
C ASP A 33 -11.62 26.29 -26.45
N ASP A 34 -10.66 25.46 -26.92
CA ASP A 34 -10.73 24.81 -28.25
C ASP A 34 -11.20 23.34 -28.21
N LEU A 35 -11.96 22.92 -27.21
CA LEU A 35 -12.52 21.56 -27.13
C LEU A 35 -13.94 21.44 -27.71
N ASP A 36 -14.44 22.47 -28.41
CA ASP A 36 -15.73 22.40 -29.09
C ASP A 36 -15.63 21.69 -30.43
N GLY A 37 -16.16 20.45 -30.47
CA GLY A 37 -16.72 19.86 -31.68
C GLY A 37 -15.88 18.88 -32.48
N ARG A 38 -14.79 18.33 -31.95
CA ARG A 38 -14.22 17.10 -32.52
C ARG A 38 -14.70 15.90 -31.70
N GLU A 39 -15.54 15.05 -32.27
CA GLU A 39 -15.66 13.65 -31.84
C GLU A 39 -14.27 13.02 -31.96
N ILE A 40 -13.48 13.15 -30.91
CA ILE A 40 -12.26 12.35 -30.74
C ILE A 40 -12.79 10.94 -30.49
N SER A 41 -12.91 10.14 -31.56
CA SER A 41 -13.00 8.69 -31.40
C SER A 41 -11.80 8.32 -30.49
N PRO A 42 -12.02 7.72 -29.31
CA PRO A 42 -10.93 7.45 -28.40
C PRO A 42 -10.02 6.41 -29.07
N VAL A 43 -8.93 6.88 -29.68
CA VAL A 43 -7.87 5.99 -30.16
C VAL A 43 -7.35 5.29 -28.90
N GLU A 44 -7.66 4.00 -28.77
CA GLU A 44 -7.17 3.22 -27.63
C GLU A 44 -5.65 3.33 -27.58
N PRO A 45 -5.06 3.63 -26.43
CA PRO A 45 -3.62 3.72 -26.32
C PRO A 45 -2.97 2.39 -26.71
N PRO A 46 -1.80 2.38 -27.36
CA PRO A 46 -1.14 1.17 -27.79
C PRO A 46 -0.87 0.24 -26.60
N ILE A 47 -0.94 -1.07 -26.84
CA ILE A 47 -0.64 -2.09 -25.84
C ILE A 47 0.88 -2.27 -25.78
N ARG A 48 1.42 -2.30 -24.57
CA ARG A 48 2.83 -2.62 -24.40
C ARG A 48 3.09 -4.09 -24.72
N ILE A 49 4.11 -4.39 -25.51
CA ILE A 49 4.44 -5.79 -25.87
C ILE A 49 4.69 -6.64 -24.63
N MET A 50 5.31 -6.07 -23.57
CA MET A 50 5.46 -6.75 -22.28
C MET A 50 4.12 -7.09 -21.61
N ALA A 51 3.06 -6.34 -21.91
CA ALA A 51 1.73 -6.67 -21.39
C ALA A 51 1.13 -7.92 -22.07
N LEU A 52 1.40 -8.14 -23.36
CA LEU A 52 1.03 -9.41 -24.01
C LEU A 52 1.76 -10.61 -23.38
N HIS A 53 3.04 -10.43 -23.04
CA HIS A 53 3.78 -11.43 -22.28
C HIS A 53 3.12 -11.73 -20.92
N ALA A 54 2.74 -10.70 -20.16
CA ALA A 54 2.04 -10.84 -18.87
C ALA A 54 0.68 -11.53 -19.04
N MET A 55 -0.07 -11.23 -20.10
CA MET A 55 -1.37 -11.83 -20.39
C MET A 55 -1.26 -13.35 -20.64
N LEU A 56 -0.29 -13.78 -21.43
CA LEU A 56 -0.08 -15.21 -21.71
C LEU A 56 0.54 -15.96 -20.52
N TYR A 57 1.16 -15.24 -19.60
CA TYR A 57 1.55 -15.80 -18.32
C TYR A 57 0.32 -16.01 -17.41
N CYS A 58 -0.50 -14.98 -17.26
CA CYS A 58 -1.75 -15.01 -16.49
C CYS A 58 -2.61 -13.78 -16.85
N GLU A 59 -3.84 -13.97 -17.34
CA GLU A 59 -4.75 -12.87 -17.69
C GLU A 59 -5.02 -11.93 -16.50
N ARG A 60 -5.08 -12.48 -15.26
CA ARG A 60 -5.22 -11.68 -14.05
C ARG A 60 -4.00 -10.77 -13.83
N LEU A 61 -2.78 -11.24 -14.14
CA LEU A 61 -1.56 -10.42 -14.06
C LEU A 61 -1.64 -9.25 -15.03
N PHE A 62 -2.01 -9.52 -16.30
CA PHE A 62 -2.24 -8.47 -17.29
C PHE A 62 -3.25 -7.43 -16.79
N TYR A 63 -4.39 -7.89 -16.27
CA TYR A 63 -5.45 -7.01 -15.79
C TYR A 63 -4.96 -6.11 -14.63
N LEU A 64 -4.25 -6.69 -13.68
CA LEU A 64 -3.70 -5.93 -12.55
C LEU A 64 -2.66 -4.89 -13.01
N GLU A 65 -1.80 -5.23 -13.98
CA GLU A 65 -0.78 -4.31 -14.48
C GLU A 65 -1.32 -3.26 -15.45
N GLU A 66 -2.12 -3.67 -16.44
CA GLU A 66 -2.55 -2.80 -17.54
C GLU A 66 -3.85 -2.05 -17.29
N VAL A 67 -4.76 -2.64 -16.52
CA VAL A 67 -6.08 -2.07 -16.27
C VAL A 67 -6.15 -1.37 -14.93
N GLU A 68 -5.56 -1.97 -13.90
CA GLU A 68 -5.52 -1.41 -12.55
C GLU A 68 -4.22 -0.67 -12.24
N GLU A 69 -3.23 -0.72 -13.15
CA GLU A 69 -1.94 -0.03 -13.04
C GLU A 69 -1.20 -0.33 -11.74
N ILE A 70 -1.27 -1.61 -11.30
CA ILE A 70 -0.61 -2.08 -10.09
C ILE A 70 0.75 -2.65 -10.44
N TYR A 71 1.81 -1.97 -10.03
CA TYR A 71 3.19 -2.41 -10.22
C TYR A 71 3.84 -2.64 -8.87
N VAL A 72 4.29 -3.88 -8.61
CA VAL A 72 5.12 -4.20 -7.44
C VAL A 72 6.49 -4.60 -7.95
N ALA A 73 7.49 -3.77 -7.66
CA ALA A 73 8.87 -4.08 -8.01
C ALA A 73 9.45 -5.03 -6.94
N ASP A 74 9.65 -6.29 -7.30
CA ASP A 74 10.37 -7.25 -6.49
C ASP A 74 11.83 -7.43 -6.95
N GLY A 75 12.61 -8.23 -6.21
CA GLY A 75 14.01 -8.52 -6.52
C GLY A 75 14.22 -9.16 -7.91
N ASN A 76 13.23 -9.91 -8.42
CA ASN A 76 13.30 -10.55 -9.73
C ASN A 76 13.10 -9.53 -10.86
N VAL A 77 12.18 -8.59 -10.68
CA VAL A 77 11.97 -7.46 -11.60
C VAL A 77 13.23 -6.59 -11.69
N TYR A 78 13.84 -6.27 -10.54
CA TYR A 78 15.11 -5.52 -10.51
C TYR A 78 16.28 -6.30 -11.15
N ALA A 79 16.35 -7.61 -10.91
CA ALA A 79 17.38 -8.44 -11.52
C ALA A 79 17.19 -8.61 -13.03
N GLY A 80 15.95 -8.64 -13.53
CA GLY A 80 15.64 -8.62 -14.95
C GLY A 80 16.05 -7.29 -15.61
N ARG A 81 15.73 -6.15 -14.99
CA ARG A 81 16.13 -4.82 -15.49
C ARG A 81 17.64 -4.67 -15.58
N ARG A 82 18.41 -5.14 -14.59
CA ARG A 82 19.89 -5.13 -14.64
C ARG A 82 20.44 -5.98 -15.78
N LEU A 83 19.82 -7.11 -16.12
CA LEU A 83 20.27 -7.92 -17.25
C LEU A 83 20.23 -7.16 -18.58
N HIS A 84 19.19 -6.31 -18.78
CA HIS A 84 19.09 -5.47 -19.97
C HIS A 84 20.11 -4.32 -19.99
N ASP A 85 20.60 -3.88 -18.83
CA ASP A 85 21.62 -2.84 -18.73
C ASP A 85 23.05 -3.41 -18.85
N ASP A 86 23.29 -4.68 -18.42
CA ASP A 86 24.60 -5.31 -18.29
C ASP A 86 24.95 -6.30 -19.42
N VAL A 87 24.10 -6.48 -20.45
CA VAL A 87 24.41 -7.40 -21.56
C VAL A 87 25.60 -6.89 -22.38
N VAL A 88 26.79 -7.34 -22.00
CA VAL A 88 28.03 -7.18 -22.78
C VAL A 88 28.05 -8.26 -23.87
N PRO A 89 28.45 -7.95 -25.12
CA PRO A 89 28.50 -8.95 -26.18
C PRO A 89 29.60 -9.95 -25.94
N GLU A 90 29.24 -11.23 -25.86
CA GLU A 90 30.20 -12.34 -25.89
C GLU A 90 30.67 -12.72 -27.31
N ASP A 91 30.03 -12.19 -28.38
CA ASP A 91 30.34 -12.53 -29.77
C ASP A 91 30.79 -11.30 -30.59
N ASP A 92 31.78 -11.50 -31.43
CA ASP A 92 32.45 -10.53 -32.33
C ASP A 92 31.55 -9.87 -33.39
N VAL A 93 30.24 -10.10 -33.37
CA VAL A 93 29.27 -9.49 -34.30
C VAL A 93 28.53 -8.38 -33.57
N SER A 94 28.95 -7.14 -33.80
CA SER A 94 28.26 -5.95 -33.30
C SER A 94 26.79 -5.95 -33.77
N PRO A 95 25.81 -5.82 -32.83
CA PRO A 95 24.42 -5.65 -33.22
C PRO A 95 24.26 -4.32 -34.01
N GLU A 96 23.56 -4.35 -35.11
CA GLU A 96 23.32 -3.13 -35.90
C GLU A 96 22.46 -2.12 -35.14
N LYS A 97 21.52 -2.60 -34.29
CA LYS A 97 20.77 -1.75 -33.37
C LYS A 97 20.51 -2.47 -32.06
N ARG A 98 20.68 -1.78 -30.94
CA ARG A 98 20.41 -2.27 -29.58
C ARG A 98 19.42 -1.36 -28.84
N SER A 99 18.55 -1.96 -28.01
CA SER A 99 17.69 -1.27 -27.06
C SER A 99 16.98 -0.05 -27.64
N PHE A 100 16.12 -0.27 -28.63
CA PHE A 100 15.40 0.80 -29.34
C PHE A 100 13.89 0.65 -29.20
N GLN A 101 13.21 1.80 -29.19
CA GLN A 101 11.75 1.87 -29.12
C GLN A 101 11.14 1.45 -30.44
N VAL A 102 10.12 0.60 -30.40
CA VAL A 102 9.29 0.21 -31.54
C VAL A 102 7.83 0.51 -31.24
N SER A 103 7.12 0.96 -32.26
CA SER A 103 5.68 1.25 -32.17
C SER A 103 5.04 1.03 -33.53
N SER A 104 3.81 0.53 -33.54
CA SER A 104 2.99 0.31 -34.72
C SER A 104 1.57 0.73 -34.46
N GLU A 105 1.04 1.64 -35.26
CA GLU A 105 -0.37 2.01 -35.25
C GLU A 105 -1.24 0.89 -35.81
N THR A 106 -0.75 0.18 -36.84
CA THR A 106 -1.44 -0.94 -37.49
C THR A 106 -1.77 -2.05 -36.50
N TRP A 107 -0.80 -2.40 -35.66
CA TRP A 107 -0.97 -3.43 -34.61
C TRP A 107 -1.49 -2.85 -33.29
N GLY A 108 -1.39 -1.54 -33.09
CA GLY A 108 -1.69 -0.88 -31.81
C GLY A 108 -0.77 -1.38 -30.69
N LEU A 109 0.51 -1.55 -31.00
CA LEU A 109 1.52 -2.07 -30.08
C LEU A 109 2.68 -1.10 -29.93
N THR A 110 3.30 -1.11 -28.74
CA THR A 110 4.53 -0.39 -28.45
C THR A 110 5.44 -1.20 -27.53
N GLY A 111 6.74 -1.03 -27.66
CA GLY A 111 7.71 -1.72 -26.81
C GLY A 111 9.13 -1.28 -27.05
N LYS A 112 10.05 -1.85 -26.27
CA LYS A 112 11.49 -1.64 -26.37
C LYS A 112 12.14 -2.97 -26.72
N ALA A 113 12.62 -3.12 -27.95
CA ALA A 113 13.31 -4.33 -28.41
C ALA A 113 14.74 -4.39 -27.88
N ASP A 114 15.21 -5.58 -27.50
CA ASP A 114 16.56 -5.76 -26.97
C ASP A 114 17.64 -5.59 -28.04
N ALA A 115 17.50 -6.30 -29.16
CA ALA A 115 18.42 -6.18 -30.30
C ALA A 115 17.79 -6.65 -31.60
N VAL A 116 18.28 -6.11 -32.70
CA VAL A 116 18.06 -6.64 -34.05
C VAL A 116 19.40 -6.79 -34.76
N ARG A 117 19.61 -7.91 -35.47
CA ARG A 117 20.85 -8.24 -36.19
C ARG A 117 20.54 -8.72 -37.58
N LYS A 118 21.41 -8.37 -38.55
CA LYS A 118 21.35 -8.90 -39.92
C LYS A 118 22.31 -10.08 -40.02
N ARG A 119 21.81 -11.28 -40.40
CA ARG A 119 22.61 -12.46 -40.68
C ARG A 119 22.17 -13.05 -42.02
N ASP A 120 23.12 -13.38 -42.87
CA ASP A 120 22.89 -13.95 -44.20
C ASP A 120 21.85 -13.14 -45.03
N GLY A 121 21.88 -11.82 -44.86
CA GLY A 121 20.97 -10.90 -45.56
C GLY A 121 19.59 -10.77 -44.91
N GLN A 122 19.27 -11.54 -43.88
CA GLN A 122 17.98 -11.52 -43.18
C GLN A 122 18.06 -10.83 -41.82
N TRP A 123 17.04 -10.04 -41.50
CA TRP A 123 16.88 -9.44 -40.16
C TRP A 123 16.32 -10.44 -39.17
N ILE A 124 16.93 -10.51 -37.99
CA ILE A 124 16.54 -11.39 -36.89
C ILE A 124 16.34 -10.54 -35.62
N ALA A 125 15.16 -10.62 -35.01
CA ALA A 125 14.89 -10.02 -33.73
C ALA A 125 15.45 -10.91 -32.60
N TYR A 126 16.13 -10.30 -31.61
CA TYR A 126 16.71 -10.99 -30.46
C TYR A 126 16.09 -10.50 -29.17
N GLU A 127 15.72 -11.46 -28.33
CA GLU A 127 15.22 -11.26 -26.96
C GLU A 127 16.12 -12.00 -25.96
N HIS A 128 16.36 -11.40 -24.81
CA HIS A 128 17.18 -11.98 -23.74
C HIS A 128 16.32 -12.31 -22.52
N LYS A 129 16.39 -13.57 -22.04
CA LYS A 129 15.65 -14.06 -20.87
C LYS A 129 16.59 -14.65 -19.83
N LYS A 130 16.47 -14.20 -18.59
CA LYS A 130 17.25 -14.72 -17.46
C LYS A 130 16.89 -16.17 -17.11
N GLY A 131 15.64 -16.60 -17.41
CA GLY A 131 15.10 -17.90 -17.06
C GLY A 131 15.67 -19.08 -17.85
N ARG A 132 15.01 -20.23 -17.69
CA ARG A 132 15.27 -21.47 -18.46
C ARG A 132 14.26 -21.57 -19.61
N CYS A 133 14.67 -22.18 -20.73
CA CYS A 133 13.77 -22.52 -21.80
C CYS A 133 12.87 -23.70 -21.44
N ARG A 134 11.73 -23.82 -22.12
CA ARG A 134 10.91 -25.02 -22.12
C ARG A 134 11.60 -26.12 -22.93
N ARG A 135 11.32 -27.38 -22.62
CA ARG A 135 11.76 -28.52 -23.41
C ARG A 135 10.55 -29.22 -24.00
N GLU A 136 10.64 -29.57 -25.28
CA GLU A 136 9.66 -30.44 -25.93
C GLU A 136 9.89 -31.92 -25.54
N ALA A 137 9.01 -32.82 -25.99
CA ALA A 137 9.09 -34.24 -25.68
C ALA A 137 10.39 -34.91 -26.20
N ASP A 138 10.96 -34.40 -27.27
CA ASP A 138 12.25 -34.80 -27.87
C ASP A 138 13.47 -34.10 -27.24
N ASN A 139 13.26 -33.38 -26.13
CA ASN A 139 14.25 -32.58 -25.43
C ASN A 139 14.79 -31.35 -26.23
N SER A 140 14.20 -31.03 -27.36
CA SER A 140 14.56 -29.81 -28.11
C SER A 140 14.16 -28.55 -27.34
N PRO A 141 14.94 -27.44 -27.46
CA PRO A 141 14.63 -26.19 -26.79
C PRO A 141 13.43 -25.49 -27.47
N ALA A 142 12.43 -25.14 -26.67
CA ALA A 142 11.25 -24.40 -27.11
C ALA A 142 11.01 -23.16 -26.25
N PRO A 143 10.49 -22.07 -26.81
CA PRO A 143 10.14 -20.89 -26.04
C PRO A 143 8.89 -21.16 -25.18
N TRP A 144 8.78 -20.45 -24.06
CA TRP A 144 7.50 -20.36 -23.35
C TRP A 144 6.49 -19.58 -24.20
N PRO A 145 5.19 -19.90 -24.13
CA PRO A 145 4.16 -19.21 -24.92
C PRO A 145 4.20 -17.69 -24.78
N SER A 146 4.41 -17.18 -23.57
CA SER A 146 4.54 -15.76 -23.30
C SER A 146 5.77 -15.12 -23.96
N ASP A 147 6.92 -15.80 -23.91
CA ASP A 147 8.15 -15.32 -24.55
C ASP A 147 8.03 -15.40 -26.08
N ARG A 148 7.35 -16.45 -26.60
CA ARG A 148 7.11 -16.62 -28.03
C ARG A 148 6.30 -15.45 -28.61
N ILE A 149 5.19 -15.08 -28.00
CA ILE A 149 4.34 -13.96 -28.44
C ILE A 149 5.10 -12.64 -28.38
N GLN A 150 5.89 -12.41 -27.35
CA GLN A 150 6.73 -11.23 -27.25
C GLN A 150 7.73 -11.12 -28.41
N ALA A 151 8.42 -12.22 -28.73
CA ALA A 151 9.38 -12.26 -29.83
C ALA A 151 8.70 -12.06 -31.19
N ILE A 152 7.51 -12.65 -31.41
CA ILE A 152 6.70 -12.43 -32.62
C ILE A 152 6.33 -10.95 -32.75
N ALA A 153 5.84 -10.33 -31.67
CA ALA A 153 5.46 -8.92 -31.69
C ALA A 153 6.63 -8.02 -32.07
N TYR A 154 7.79 -8.20 -31.45
CA TYR A 154 8.98 -7.42 -31.84
C TYR A 154 9.40 -7.66 -33.31
N ALA A 155 9.41 -8.91 -33.77
CA ALA A 155 9.78 -9.22 -35.14
C ALA A 155 8.85 -8.56 -36.17
N VAL A 156 7.54 -8.58 -35.90
CA VAL A 156 6.52 -7.97 -36.77
C VAL A 156 6.65 -6.44 -36.80
N LEU A 157 6.87 -5.79 -35.62
CA LEU A 157 7.06 -4.34 -35.58
C LEU A 157 8.40 -3.91 -36.23
N ILE A 158 9.45 -4.70 -36.06
CA ILE A 158 10.75 -4.44 -36.69
C ILE A 158 10.61 -4.56 -38.22
N ALA A 159 9.88 -5.56 -38.74
CA ALA A 159 9.61 -5.70 -40.15
C ALA A 159 8.89 -4.48 -40.75
N GLU A 160 7.88 -3.95 -40.01
CA GLU A 160 7.15 -2.74 -40.42
C GLU A 160 8.06 -1.49 -40.42
N ILE A 161 8.92 -1.33 -39.41
CA ILE A 161 9.82 -0.17 -39.30
C ILE A 161 10.93 -0.21 -40.37
N LEU A 162 11.43 -1.40 -40.70
CA LEU A 162 12.52 -1.56 -41.70
C LEU A 162 12.01 -1.63 -43.11
N ASP A 163 10.71 -1.82 -43.31
CA ASP A 163 10.09 -2.15 -44.62
C ASP A 163 10.76 -3.38 -45.29
N GLU A 164 11.28 -4.29 -44.46
CA GLU A 164 11.92 -5.54 -44.88
C GLU A 164 11.35 -6.73 -44.10
N PRO A 165 11.23 -7.94 -44.71
CA PRO A 165 10.67 -9.10 -44.01
C PRO A 165 11.59 -9.58 -42.90
N VAL A 166 11.01 -9.82 -41.71
CA VAL A 166 11.64 -10.53 -40.59
C VAL A 166 10.96 -11.88 -40.45
N THR A 167 11.66 -12.94 -40.80
CA THR A 167 11.09 -14.30 -40.83
C THR A 167 11.48 -15.17 -39.66
N GLU A 168 12.40 -14.71 -38.82
CA GLU A 168 12.91 -15.41 -37.65
C GLU A 168 13.10 -14.44 -36.46
N ALA A 169 12.73 -14.89 -35.25
CA ALA A 169 13.15 -14.30 -34.00
C ALA A 169 13.92 -15.31 -33.16
N ARG A 170 14.76 -14.84 -32.25
CA ARG A 170 15.57 -15.68 -31.37
C ARG A 170 15.45 -15.21 -29.94
N ILE A 171 15.26 -16.19 -29.02
CA ILE A 171 15.15 -15.94 -27.59
C ILE A 171 16.33 -16.63 -26.90
N ARG A 172 17.21 -15.82 -26.29
CA ARG A 172 18.38 -16.34 -25.54
C ARG A 172 18.01 -16.52 -24.08
N TYR A 173 18.01 -17.76 -23.63
CA TYR A 173 17.82 -18.14 -22.22
C TYR A 173 19.19 -18.27 -21.54
N HIS A 174 19.54 -17.29 -20.72
CA HIS A 174 20.88 -17.21 -20.11
C HIS A 174 21.15 -18.31 -19.10
N LYS A 175 20.14 -18.75 -18.33
CA LYS A 175 20.34 -19.77 -17.30
C LYS A 175 20.71 -21.14 -17.86
N ASP A 176 20.19 -21.47 -19.05
CA ASP A 176 20.47 -22.75 -19.72
C ASP A 176 21.52 -22.58 -20.82
N ASN A 177 21.97 -21.37 -21.11
CA ASN A 177 22.86 -21.02 -22.22
C ASN A 177 22.33 -21.51 -23.59
N VAL A 178 21.01 -21.41 -23.81
CA VAL A 178 20.31 -21.94 -24.99
C VAL A 178 19.61 -20.82 -25.75
N THR A 179 19.57 -20.93 -27.09
CA THR A 179 18.80 -20.02 -27.94
C THR A 179 17.67 -20.80 -28.61
N ALA A 180 16.43 -20.44 -28.33
CA ALA A 180 15.25 -20.94 -29.01
C ALA A 180 14.92 -20.08 -30.24
N LYS A 181 14.57 -20.72 -31.35
CA LYS A 181 14.14 -20.05 -32.60
C LYS A 181 12.63 -19.95 -32.66
N VAL A 182 12.13 -18.86 -33.21
CA VAL A 182 10.70 -18.62 -33.48
C VAL A 182 10.56 -18.25 -34.94
N THR A 183 9.83 -19.05 -35.72
CA THR A 183 9.49 -18.74 -37.10
C THR A 183 8.36 -17.73 -37.13
N ILE A 184 8.47 -16.71 -37.99
CA ILE A 184 7.48 -15.65 -38.16
C ILE A 184 6.73 -15.88 -39.48
N ASP A 185 5.79 -16.81 -39.41
CA ASP A 185 4.90 -17.18 -40.50
C ASP A 185 3.49 -16.60 -40.33
N ASP A 186 2.55 -16.98 -41.15
CA ASP A 186 1.17 -16.49 -41.06
C ASP A 186 0.46 -16.99 -39.80
N VAL A 187 0.83 -18.18 -39.32
CA VAL A 187 0.30 -18.72 -38.05
C VAL A 187 0.78 -17.88 -36.86
N ALA A 188 2.06 -17.53 -36.84
CA ALA A 188 2.63 -16.65 -35.80
C ALA A 188 1.98 -15.25 -35.80
N ARG A 189 1.69 -14.71 -36.99
CA ARG A 189 0.99 -13.42 -37.13
C ARG A 189 -0.46 -13.51 -36.67
N GLU A 190 -1.13 -14.63 -36.92
CA GLU A 190 -2.50 -14.87 -36.46
C GLU A 190 -2.55 -15.02 -34.93
N ASP A 191 -1.60 -15.77 -34.33
CA ASP A 191 -1.46 -15.87 -32.88
C ASP A 191 -1.30 -14.48 -32.24
N LEU A 192 -0.52 -13.60 -32.86
CA LEU A 192 -0.36 -12.23 -32.41
C LEU A 192 -1.66 -11.42 -32.49
N ARG A 193 -2.42 -11.55 -33.60
CA ARG A 193 -3.73 -10.87 -33.75
C ARG A 193 -4.70 -11.31 -32.65
N GLN A 194 -4.77 -12.59 -32.38
CA GLN A 194 -5.64 -13.15 -31.33
C GLN A 194 -5.21 -12.65 -29.94
N ALA A 195 -3.90 -12.62 -29.66
CA ALA A 195 -3.39 -12.09 -28.41
C ALA A 195 -3.72 -10.60 -28.23
N VAL A 196 -3.56 -9.79 -29.27
CA VAL A 196 -3.91 -8.35 -29.25
C VAL A 196 -5.41 -8.16 -29.07
N ALA A 197 -6.24 -8.94 -29.77
CA ALA A 197 -7.70 -8.89 -29.63
C ALA A 197 -8.13 -9.23 -28.18
N ARG A 198 -7.57 -10.29 -27.60
CA ARG A 198 -7.85 -10.68 -26.20
C ARG A 198 -7.39 -9.61 -25.21
N ALA A 199 -6.23 -9.02 -25.41
CA ALA A 199 -5.73 -7.94 -24.56
C ALA A 199 -6.65 -6.70 -24.59
N ARG A 200 -7.19 -6.34 -25.76
CA ARG A 200 -8.19 -5.26 -25.91
C ARG A 200 -9.50 -5.59 -25.21
N GLU A 201 -9.97 -6.82 -25.32
CA GLU A 201 -11.16 -7.29 -24.61
C GLU A 201 -10.98 -7.14 -23.08
N LEU A 202 -9.85 -7.59 -22.55
CA LEU A 202 -9.52 -7.49 -21.13
C LEU A 202 -9.41 -6.02 -20.67
N ARG A 203 -8.85 -5.12 -21.50
CA ARG A 203 -8.82 -3.69 -21.18
C ARG A 203 -10.20 -3.05 -21.06
N ARG A 204 -11.19 -3.55 -21.80
CA ARG A 204 -12.58 -3.07 -21.76
C ARG A 204 -13.40 -3.72 -20.66
N SER A 205 -12.95 -4.85 -20.12
CA SER A 205 -13.66 -5.56 -19.06
C SER A 205 -13.71 -4.73 -17.78
N GLU A 206 -14.87 -4.70 -17.13
CA GLU A 206 -15.05 -4.12 -15.80
C GLU A 206 -14.69 -5.11 -14.69
N LEU A 207 -14.78 -6.41 -15.00
CA LEU A 207 -14.51 -7.48 -14.06
C LEU A 207 -13.09 -8.02 -14.25
N ARG A 208 -12.44 -8.33 -13.14
CA ARG A 208 -11.16 -9.03 -13.14
C ARG A 208 -11.35 -10.45 -13.72
N PRO A 209 -10.49 -10.90 -14.64
CA PRO A 209 -10.49 -12.29 -15.08
C PRO A 209 -10.19 -13.23 -13.90
N PRO A 210 -10.61 -14.50 -13.91
CA PRO A 210 -10.32 -15.44 -12.83
C PRO A 210 -8.80 -15.64 -12.65
N VAL A 211 -8.39 -16.10 -11.48
CA VAL A 211 -6.99 -16.47 -11.24
C VAL A 211 -6.64 -17.71 -12.09
N THR A 212 -5.35 -17.79 -12.48
CA THR A 212 -4.88 -18.97 -13.24
C THR A 212 -5.05 -20.25 -12.43
N GLU A 213 -5.40 -21.34 -13.11
CA GLU A 213 -5.44 -22.67 -12.50
C GLU A 213 -4.04 -23.23 -12.15
N ASN A 214 -3.00 -22.71 -12.80
CA ASN A 214 -1.62 -23.15 -12.59
C ASN A 214 -1.00 -22.40 -11.38
N GLU A 215 -1.08 -23.01 -10.21
CA GLU A 215 -0.55 -22.47 -8.95
C GLU A 215 0.97 -22.19 -8.97
N ARG A 216 1.74 -22.92 -9.81
CA ARG A 216 3.18 -22.70 -9.94
C ARG A 216 3.52 -21.31 -10.48
N LEU A 217 2.65 -20.75 -11.32
CA LEU A 217 2.81 -19.37 -11.82
C LEU A 217 2.64 -18.36 -10.69
N CYS A 218 1.74 -18.60 -9.75
CA CYS A 218 1.50 -17.70 -8.62
C CYS A 218 2.71 -17.64 -7.68
N SER A 219 3.41 -18.76 -7.46
CA SER A 219 4.57 -18.83 -6.55
C SER A 219 5.76 -17.96 -6.97
N THR A 220 5.83 -17.57 -8.25
CA THR A 220 6.88 -16.72 -8.81
C THR A 220 6.36 -15.35 -9.28
N CYS A 221 5.07 -15.07 -9.07
CA CYS A 221 4.41 -13.84 -9.49
C CYS A 221 4.63 -12.72 -8.47
N SER A 222 5.17 -11.58 -8.92
CA SER A 222 5.38 -10.39 -8.07
C SER A 222 4.09 -9.80 -7.52
N LEU A 223 2.96 -10.00 -8.23
CA LEU A 223 1.64 -9.52 -7.84
C LEU A 223 0.81 -10.54 -7.05
N ALA A 224 1.33 -11.73 -6.73
CA ALA A 224 0.62 -12.69 -5.90
C ALA A 224 0.11 -12.10 -4.57
N PRO A 225 0.90 -11.27 -3.84
CA PRO A 225 0.44 -10.64 -2.60
C PRO A 225 -0.68 -9.61 -2.79
N VAL A 226 -0.88 -9.12 -4.00
CA VAL A 226 -1.97 -8.20 -4.37
C VAL A 226 -3.16 -8.97 -4.88
N CYS A 227 -2.91 -9.99 -5.68
CA CYS A 227 -3.91 -10.86 -6.29
C CYS A 227 -4.65 -11.69 -5.24
N LEU A 228 -3.94 -12.20 -4.22
CA LEU A 228 -4.43 -13.13 -3.20
C LEU A 228 -5.15 -14.34 -3.83
N PRO A 229 -4.48 -15.14 -4.69
CA PRO A 229 -5.12 -16.21 -5.42
C PRO A 229 -5.63 -17.35 -4.52
N GLU A 230 -5.06 -17.51 -3.31
CA GLU A 230 -5.50 -18.48 -2.31
C GLU A 230 -6.93 -18.22 -1.85
N GLU A 231 -7.32 -16.94 -1.75
CA GLU A 231 -8.65 -16.54 -1.31
C GLU A 231 -9.72 -16.89 -2.36
N GLU A 232 -9.40 -16.73 -3.64
CA GLU A 232 -10.32 -17.06 -4.72
C GLU A 232 -10.53 -18.57 -4.90
N ARG A 233 -9.47 -19.36 -4.70
CA ARG A 233 -9.54 -20.81 -4.87
C ARG A 233 -10.24 -21.51 -3.71
N ASN A 234 -10.39 -20.82 -2.57
CA ASN A 234 -10.93 -21.39 -1.33
C ASN A 234 -10.28 -22.73 -0.96
N LYS A 235 -8.99 -22.87 -1.23
CA LYS A 235 -8.16 -24.04 -0.94
C LYS A 235 -6.96 -23.60 -0.11
N PRO A 236 -6.57 -24.38 0.92
CA PRO A 236 -5.32 -24.14 1.62
C PRO A 236 -4.16 -24.35 0.65
N GLU A 237 -3.42 -23.30 0.34
CA GLU A 237 -2.23 -23.38 -0.50
C GLU A 237 -1.07 -24.04 0.25
N GLN A 238 -0.25 -24.79 -0.47
CA GLN A 238 0.96 -25.41 0.11
C GLN A 238 2.04 -24.37 0.40
N ILE A 239 2.00 -23.19 -0.25
CA ILE A 239 2.96 -22.10 -0.13
C ILE A 239 2.21 -20.82 0.17
N GLN A 240 2.59 -20.14 1.25
CA GLN A 240 2.06 -18.83 1.59
C GLN A 240 2.57 -17.79 0.58
N LEU A 241 1.68 -17.20 -0.21
CA LEU A 241 2.01 -16.20 -1.23
C LEU A 241 2.05 -14.77 -0.67
N PHE A 242 1.24 -14.48 0.34
CA PHE A 242 1.29 -13.18 1.02
C PHE A 242 2.50 -13.15 1.97
N PRO A 243 3.39 -12.15 1.86
CA PRO A 243 4.59 -12.07 2.70
C PRO A 243 4.26 -11.98 4.18
N SER A 244 4.79 -12.92 4.98
CA SER A 244 4.54 -12.96 6.42
C SER A 244 5.26 -11.87 7.21
N ARG A 245 6.34 -11.30 6.66
CA ARG A 245 7.16 -10.27 7.30
C ARG A 245 7.28 -9.04 6.43
N ARG A 246 7.53 -7.89 7.07
CA ARG A 246 7.89 -6.66 6.38
C ARG A 246 9.23 -6.83 5.65
N SER A 247 9.38 -6.18 4.50
CA SER A 247 10.64 -6.14 3.74
C SER A 247 11.63 -5.10 4.27
N GLY A 248 11.17 -4.11 5.04
CA GLY A 248 11.99 -3.01 5.55
C GLY A 248 11.49 -2.50 6.91
N GLN A 249 12.14 -1.43 7.40
CA GLN A 249 11.85 -0.79 8.67
C GLN A 249 11.21 0.59 8.46
N THR A 250 10.42 1.04 9.44
CA THR A 250 9.93 2.43 9.47
C THR A 250 11.00 3.34 10.08
N LEU A 251 11.46 4.32 9.31
CA LEU A 251 12.32 5.38 9.82
C LEU A 251 11.47 6.45 10.53
N HIS A 252 11.58 6.55 11.85
CA HIS A 252 10.96 7.60 12.63
C HIS A 252 11.95 8.73 12.92
N VAL A 253 11.72 9.91 12.36
CA VAL A 253 12.51 11.13 12.59
C VAL A 253 11.80 11.97 13.66
N ILE A 254 12.32 11.96 14.90
CA ILE A 254 11.64 12.53 16.07
C ILE A 254 12.15 13.94 16.39
N SER A 255 13.45 14.17 16.20
CA SER A 255 14.05 15.46 16.54
C SER A 255 13.51 16.60 15.65
N PRO A 256 13.06 17.71 16.23
CA PRO A 256 12.58 18.87 15.47
C PRO A 256 13.68 19.58 14.67
N LYS A 257 14.95 19.34 15.00
CA LYS A 257 16.12 19.87 14.29
C LYS A 257 16.62 18.94 13.18
N ALA A 258 16.01 17.77 13.00
CA ALA A 258 16.45 16.80 12.03
C ALA A 258 16.26 17.29 10.59
N ARG A 259 17.24 16.99 9.74
CA ARG A 259 17.19 17.17 8.29
C ARG A 259 17.35 15.83 7.60
N VAL A 260 16.36 15.44 6.81
CA VAL A 260 16.38 14.22 5.99
C VAL A 260 16.81 14.59 4.58
N GLY A 261 17.95 14.08 4.16
CA GLY A 261 18.55 14.30 2.85
C GLY A 261 18.76 13.00 2.09
N ARG A 262 19.42 13.09 0.93
CA ARG A 262 19.80 11.97 0.06
C ARG A 262 21.27 12.00 -0.29
N SER A 263 21.90 10.82 -0.32
CA SER A 263 23.21 10.58 -0.92
C SER A 263 23.16 9.28 -1.75
N ALA A 264 23.21 9.38 -3.06
CA ALA A 264 22.98 8.27 -3.98
C ALA A 264 21.65 7.52 -3.68
N ASN A 265 21.70 6.22 -3.35
CA ASN A 265 20.53 5.40 -2.95
C ASN A 265 20.37 5.29 -1.43
N THR A 266 20.82 6.29 -0.68
CA THR A 266 20.82 6.27 0.78
C THR A 266 20.06 7.49 1.30
N ILE A 267 19.19 7.30 2.28
CA ILE A 267 18.60 8.37 3.07
C ILE A 267 19.60 8.77 4.16
N VAL A 268 19.83 10.06 4.28
CA VAL A 268 20.77 10.66 5.24
C VAL A 268 19.98 11.50 6.23
N VAL A 269 20.02 11.15 7.50
CA VAL A 269 19.39 11.92 8.58
C VAL A 269 20.50 12.63 9.34
N THR A 270 20.42 13.96 9.37
CA THR A 270 21.36 14.82 10.11
C THR A 270 20.64 15.50 11.26
N VAL A 271 21.18 15.38 12.45
CA VAL A 271 20.72 16.08 13.66
C VAL A 271 21.93 16.73 14.30
N GLU A 272 22.05 18.06 14.15
CA GLU A 272 23.26 18.79 14.55
C GLU A 272 24.52 18.20 13.86
N ASP A 273 25.46 17.61 14.62
CA ASP A 273 26.69 16.98 14.09
C ASP A 273 26.53 15.46 13.89
N ASP A 274 25.42 14.85 14.32
CA ASP A 274 25.17 13.41 14.13
C ASP A 274 24.59 13.15 12.75
N VAL A 275 25.21 12.23 12.01
CA VAL A 275 24.81 11.85 10.64
C VAL A 275 24.57 10.35 10.57
N GLN A 276 23.33 9.96 10.33
CA GLN A 276 22.94 8.56 10.11
C GLN A 276 22.62 8.32 8.64
N LYS A 277 23.12 7.22 8.10
CA LYS A 277 22.91 6.81 6.71
C LYS A 277 22.15 5.48 6.67
N LEU A 278 21.04 5.44 5.94
CA LEU A 278 20.19 4.28 5.81
C LEU A 278 20.00 3.95 4.33
N PRO A 279 20.40 2.75 3.87
CA PRO A 279 20.10 2.29 2.52
C PRO A 279 18.59 2.35 2.27
N ILE A 280 18.20 2.77 1.08
CA ILE A 280 16.77 2.92 0.74
C ILE A 280 16.05 1.56 0.72
N GLU A 281 16.78 0.50 0.42
CA GLU A 281 16.28 -0.89 0.36
C GLU A 281 15.85 -1.42 1.74
N ASP A 282 16.39 -0.86 2.83
CA ASP A 282 16.07 -1.25 4.21
C ASP A 282 14.83 -0.51 4.75
N LEU A 283 14.27 0.44 3.98
CA LEU A 283 13.16 1.25 4.41
C LEU A 283 11.83 0.81 3.80
N ASP A 284 10.82 0.69 4.66
CA ASP A 284 9.42 0.46 4.32
C ASP A 284 8.62 1.77 4.30
N SER A 285 8.93 2.69 5.21
CA SER A 285 8.29 4.01 5.30
C SER A 285 9.15 5.02 6.05
N VAL A 286 8.87 6.31 5.86
CA VAL A 286 9.50 7.41 6.59
C VAL A 286 8.42 8.21 7.33
N VAL A 287 8.59 8.44 8.62
CA VAL A 287 7.66 9.21 9.46
C VAL A 287 8.40 10.36 10.14
N ILE A 288 8.00 11.58 9.85
CA ILE A 288 8.59 12.81 10.39
C ILE A 288 7.68 13.37 11.47
N HIS A 289 8.19 13.51 12.69
CA HIS A 289 7.46 14.05 13.84
C HIS A 289 7.86 15.49 14.12
N GLY A 290 6.90 16.39 14.07
CA GLY A 290 7.11 17.82 14.34
C GLY A 290 7.68 18.59 13.16
N SER A 291 8.70 19.42 13.40
CA SER A 291 9.26 20.36 12.43
C SER A 291 10.49 19.85 11.66
N GLY A 292 10.80 18.55 11.76
CA GLY A 292 11.88 17.94 10.97
C GLY A 292 11.72 18.23 9.48
N GLN A 293 12.82 18.49 8.79
CA GLN A 293 12.82 18.85 7.36
C GLN A 293 13.19 17.67 6.49
N MET A 294 12.58 17.58 5.31
CA MET A 294 12.96 16.63 4.27
C MET A 294 13.25 17.37 2.96
N THR A 295 14.37 17.04 2.33
CA THR A 295 14.73 17.62 1.03
C THR A 295 13.89 17.02 -0.10
N THR A 296 13.63 17.81 -1.14
CA THR A 296 12.90 17.34 -2.33
C THR A 296 13.58 16.12 -2.97
N GLN A 297 14.92 16.08 -2.97
CA GLN A 297 15.67 14.94 -3.53
C GLN A 297 15.45 13.65 -2.73
N ALA A 298 15.36 13.73 -1.39
CA ALA A 298 15.04 12.58 -0.54
C ALA A 298 13.59 12.14 -0.76
N LEU A 299 12.66 13.09 -0.90
CA LEU A 299 11.25 12.80 -1.20
C LEU A 299 11.10 12.12 -2.57
N HIS A 300 11.79 12.60 -3.61
CA HIS A 300 11.79 11.96 -4.94
C HIS A 300 12.36 10.54 -4.88
N LEU A 301 13.43 10.30 -4.12
CA LEU A 301 13.97 8.96 -3.95
C LEU A 301 12.96 8.03 -3.30
N CYS A 302 12.30 8.44 -2.21
CA CYS A 302 11.25 7.67 -1.56
C CYS A 302 10.09 7.38 -2.53
N SER A 303 9.58 8.40 -3.22
CA SER A 303 8.47 8.27 -4.18
C SER A 303 8.80 7.33 -5.33
N SER A 304 10.02 7.41 -5.91
CA SER A 304 10.45 6.52 -7.00
C SER A 304 10.59 5.06 -6.60
N ARG A 305 10.68 4.79 -5.29
CA ARG A 305 10.77 3.44 -4.71
C ARG A 305 9.46 3.00 -4.05
N GLY A 306 8.39 3.81 -4.16
CA GLY A 306 7.10 3.52 -3.54
C GLY A 306 7.09 3.56 -2.02
N ILE A 307 8.10 4.21 -1.40
CA ILE A 307 8.21 4.35 0.05
C ILE A 307 7.38 5.56 0.50
N PRO A 308 6.32 5.36 1.30
CA PRO A 308 5.48 6.45 1.79
C PRO A 308 6.23 7.31 2.81
N VAL A 309 6.01 8.63 2.72
CA VAL A 309 6.50 9.61 3.69
C VAL A 309 5.30 10.22 4.40
N GLN A 310 5.33 10.30 5.73
CA GLN A 310 4.23 10.82 6.54
C GLN A 310 4.75 11.88 7.51
N TRP A 311 3.94 12.91 7.75
CA TRP A 311 4.22 14.00 8.69
C TRP A 311 3.21 14.02 9.83
N TYR A 312 3.74 14.16 11.04
CA TYR A 312 2.97 14.30 12.27
C TYR A 312 3.31 15.62 12.95
N SER A 313 2.33 16.22 13.60
CA SER A 313 2.59 17.38 14.45
C SER A 313 3.48 17.00 15.66
N MET A 314 4.01 18.01 16.37
CA MET A 314 4.74 17.78 17.62
C MET A 314 3.95 17.00 18.65
N GLY A 315 2.62 17.16 18.71
CA GLY A 315 1.72 16.41 19.58
C GLY A 315 1.33 15.03 19.06
N GLY A 316 1.90 14.57 17.93
CA GLY A 316 1.65 13.24 17.38
C GLY A 316 0.40 13.15 16.50
N LYS A 317 -0.26 14.28 16.12
CA LYS A 317 -1.39 14.26 15.19
C LYS A 317 -0.87 14.06 13.76
N PHE A 318 -1.45 13.11 13.01
CA PHE A 318 -1.19 12.95 11.58
C PHE A 318 -1.55 14.25 10.82
N MET A 319 -0.66 14.73 9.98
CA MET A 319 -0.83 15.97 9.23
C MET A 319 -0.95 15.73 7.73
N ALA A 320 -0.06 14.93 7.16
CA ALA A 320 -0.02 14.65 5.73
C ALA A 320 0.73 13.35 5.46
N GLY A 321 0.52 12.79 4.26
CA GLY A 321 1.28 11.66 3.74
C GLY A 321 1.42 11.77 2.24
N THR A 322 2.53 11.26 1.69
CA THR A 322 2.69 11.13 0.25
C THR A 322 1.78 10.03 -0.30
N GLN A 323 1.24 10.30 -1.45
CA GLN A 323 0.55 9.32 -2.28
C GLN A 323 1.36 9.16 -3.57
N SER A 324 1.74 7.93 -3.90
CA SER A 324 2.35 7.67 -5.21
C SER A 324 1.30 7.86 -6.31
N VAL A 325 1.74 8.41 -7.43
CA VAL A 325 0.89 8.60 -8.63
C VAL A 325 0.71 7.24 -9.31
N SER A 326 0.06 6.32 -8.67
CA SER A 326 -0.40 5.10 -9.34
C SER A 326 -1.87 5.26 -9.65
N GLY A 327 -2.28 4.93 -10.86
CA GLY A 327 -3.64 5.07 -11.36
C GLY A 327 -4.67 4.50 -10.40
N ARG A 328 -4.89 3.21 -10.42
CA ARG A 328 -5.90 2.50 -9.59
C ARG A 328 -7.27 3.19 -9.58
N VAL A 329 -7.56 3.96 -10.64
CA VAL A 329 -8.80 4.73 -10.76
C VAL A 329 -10.01 3.81 -10.76
N ARG A 330 -9.97 2.70 -11.51
CA ARG A 330 -11.06 1.72 -11.55
C ARG A 330 -11.35 1.09 -10.19
N GLN A 331 -10.32 0.83 -9.39
CA GLN A 331 -10.48 0.30 -8.04
C GLN A 331 -11.22 1.29 -7.13
N ARG A 332 -10.89 2.59 -7.23
CA ARG A 332 -11.63 3.65 -6.52
C ARG A 332 -13.07 3.81 -7.01
N ILE A 333 -13.30 3.70 -8.33
CA ILE A 333 -14.67 3.71 -8.89
C ILE A 333 -15.49 2.56 -8.29
N ARG A 334 -14.94 1.34 -8.23
CA ARG A 334 -15.61 0.19 -7.59
C ARG A 334 -15.87 0.44 -6.11
N GLN A 335 -14.89 1.01 -5.38
CA GLN A 335 -15.07 1.41 -3.98
C GLN A 335 -16.21 2.40 -3.84
N PHE A 336 -16.26 3.45 -4.65
CA PHE A 336 -17.31 4.46 -4.58
C PHE A 336 -18.68 3.86 -4.89
N ALA A 337 -18.80 3.03 -5.91
CA ALA A 337 -20.02 2.34 -6.24
C ALA A 337 -20.50 1.44 -5.08
N ALA A 338 -19.63 0.62 -4.54
CA ALA A 338 -19.96 -0.28 -3.43
C ALA A 338 -20.36 0.45 -2.16
N LEU A 339 -19.57 1.45 -1.74
CA LEU A 339 -19.84 2.20 -0.51
C LEU A 339 -20.93 3.28 -0.66
N SER A 340 -21.50 3.45 -1.84
CA SER A 340 -22.73 4.19 -2.05
C SER A 340 -23.99 3.36 -1.78
N ASP A 341 -23.86 2.02 -1.66
CA ASP A 341 -24.97 1.14 -1.28
C ASP A 341 -25.09 1.08 0.26
N PRO A 342 -26.20 1.54 0.84
CA PRO A 342 -26.43 1.48 2.29
C PRO A 342 -26.41 0.06 2.87
N LYS A 343 -26.73 -0.97 2.07
CA LYS A 343 -26.71 -2.37 2.51
C LYS A 343 -25.27 -2.84 2.71
N VAL A 344 -24.39 -2.56 1.75
CA VAL A 344 -22.96 -2.87 1.84
C VAL A 344 -22.34 -2.16 3.05
N CYS A 345 -22.63 -0.87 3.22
CA CYS A 345 -22.17 -0.09 4.37
C CYS A 345 -22.64 -0.69 5.70
N LEU A 346 -23.90 -1.12 5.78
CA LEU A 346 -24.47 -1.73 6.99
C LEU A 346 -23.77 -3.05 7.35
N GLU A 347 -23.53 -3.93 6.36
CA GLU A 347 -22.87 -5.22 6.59
C GLU A 347 -21.40 -5.04 7.00
N LEU A 348 -20.64 -4.20 6.28
CA LEU A 348 -19.26 -3.90 6.64
C LEU A 348 -19.14 -3.29 8.04
N THR A 349 -20.06 -2.37 8.38
CA THR A 349 -20.11 -1.75 9.71
C THR A 349 -20.39 -2.79 10.79
N ARG A 350 -21.36 -3.67 10.56
CA ARG A 350 -21.71 -4.75 11.51
C ARG A 350 -20.49 -5.65 11.75
N THR A 351 -19.84 -6.10 10.68
CA THR A 351 -18.63 -6.95 10.74
C THR A 351 -17.50 -6.27 11.53
N THR A 352 -17.21 -5.00 11.21
CA THR A 352 -16.14 -4.23 11.87
C THR A 352 -16.42 -4.02 13.35
N VAL A 353 -17.63 -3.58 13.70
CA VAL A 353 -17.99 -3.32 15.09
C VAL A 353 -18.06 -4.61 15.89
N GLN A 354 -18.57 -5.69 15.32
CA GLN A 354 -18.55 -7.01 15.97
C GLN A 354 -17.12 -7.46 16.26
N ALA A 355 -16.20 -7.35 15.29
CA ALA A 355 -14.79 -7.71 15.47
C ALA A 355 -14.11 -6.90 16.58
N LYS A 356 -14.35 -5.59 16.61
CA LYS A 356 -13.86 -4.70 17.67
C LYS A 356 -14.37 -5.12 19.05
N VAL A 357 -15.68 -5.26 19.19
CA VAL A 357 -16.32 -5.54 20.49
C VAL A 357 -15.96 -6.94 21.01
N GLU A 358 -15.88 -7.93 20.13
CA GLU A 358 -15.37 -9.26 20.49
C GLU A 358 -13.91 -9.22 20.96
N SER A 359 -13.05 -8.43 20.30
CA SER A 359 -11.64 -8.28 20.70
C SER A 359 -11.53 -7.63 22.08
N GLN A 360 -12.35 -6.62 22.37
CA GLN A 360 -12.44 -5.97 23.68
C GLN A 360 -12.91 -6.96 24.75
N LEU A 361 -13.96 -7.73 24.48
CA LEU A 361 -14.47 -8.75 25.39
C LEU A 361 -13.39 -9.79 25.73
N ARG A 362 -12.78 -10.37 24.71
CA ARG A 362 -11.74 -11.41 24.88
C ARG A 362 -10.54 -10.88 25.64
N TYR A 363 -10.13 -9.64 25.38
CA TYR A 363 -9.04 -9.01 26.11
C TYR A 363 -9.38 -8.85 27.60
N LEU A 364 -10.55 -8.30 27.97
CA LEU A 364 -10.97 -8.17 29.35
C LEU A 364 -11.05 -9.53 30.05
N MET A 365 -11.63 -10.53 29.38
CA MET A 365 -11.71 -11.90 29.93
C MET A 365 -10.33 -12.51 30.19
N ARG A 366 -9.36 -12.26 29.27
CA ARG A 366 -7.98 -12.75 29.40
C ARG A 366 -7.22 -11.99 30.49
N ALA A 367 -7.36 -10.68 30.57
CA ALA A 367 -6.65 -9.83 31.51
C ALA A 367 -7.13 -10.00 32.97
N THR A 368 -8.33 -10.55 33.16
CA THR A 368 -8.92 -10.85 34.48
C THR A 368 -8.88 -12.33 34.85
N ARG A 369 -8.26 -13.18 33.99
CA ARG A 369 -8.17 -14.63 34.29
C ARG A 369 -7.27 -14.87 35.50
N GLY A 370 -7.77 -15.69 36.47
CA GLY A 370 -7.02 -16.03 37.68
C GLY A 370 -6.92 -14.90 38.70
N ASN A 371 -7.73 -13.85 38.58
CA ASN A 371 -7.84 -12.78 39.56
C ASN A 371 -9.33 -12.46 39.81
N ASP A 372 -9.90 -13.08 40.82
CA ASP A 372 -11.34 -12.98 41.11
C ASP A 372 -11.75 -11.55 41.48
N ALA A 373 -10.95 -10.83 42.27
CA ALA A 373 -11.23 -9.44 42.60
C ALA A 373 -11.33 -8.52 41.38
N ARG A 374 -10.41 -8.67 40.42
CA ARG A 374 -10.49 -7.93 39.13
C ARG A 374 -11.69 -8.38 38.30
N ARG A 375 -11.99 -9.67 38.31
CA ARG A 375 -13.14 -10.23 37.61
C ARG A 375 -14.44 -9.66 38.12
N ASP A 376 -14.61 -9.60 39.43
CA ASP A 376 -15.82 -9.06 40.09
C ASP A 376 -16.06 -7.59 39.72
N VAL A 377 -15.01 -6.76 39.80
CA VAL A 377 -15.10 -5.34 39.41
C VAL A 377 -15.45 -5.17 37.93
N THR A 378 -15.00 -6.08 37.05
CA THR A 378 -15.23 -5.98 35.60
C THR A 378 -16.50 -6.68 35.12
N THR A 379 -17.19 -7.43 35.97
CA THR A 379 -18.36 -8.24 35.57
C THR A 379 -19.44 -7.41 34.90
N ALA A 380 -19.83 -6.27 35.44
CA ALA A 380 -20.83 -5.39 34.85
C ALA A 380 -20.42 -4.89 33.44
N SER A 381 -19.13 -4.61 33.22
CA SER A 381 -18.60 -4.23 31.90
C SER A 381 -18.63 -5.40 30.91
N LEU A 382 -18.24 -6.60 31.37
CA LEU A 382 -18.28 -7.81 30.55
C LEU A 382 -19.72 -8.13 30.10
N ASP A 383 -20.69 -8.02 30.99
CA ASP A 383 -22.10 -8.33 30.70
C ASP A 383 -22.69 -7.28 29.73
N ARG A 384 -22.35 -6.02 29.89
CA ARG A 384 -22.77 -4.96 28.95
C ARG A 384 -22.22 -5.19 27.55
N ILE A 385 -20.94 -5.60 27.44
CA ILE A 385 -20.30 -5.91 26.17
C ILE A 385 -20.96 -7.15 25.53
N ARG A 386 -21.28 -8.20 26.31
CA ARG A 386 -22.00 -9.39 25.82
C ARG A 386 -23.39 -9.04 25.30
N GLN A 387 -24.14 -8.22 26.06
CA GLN A 387 -25.47 -7.73 25.63
C GLN A 387 -25.37 -6.94 24.30
N THR A 388 -24.32 -6.14 24.14
CA THR A 388 -24.06 -5.41 22.89
C THR A 388 -23.81 -6.38 21.73
N LEU A 389 -22.96 -7.39 21.93
CA LEU A 389 -22.68 -8.40 20.90
C LEU A 389 -23.93 -9.17 20.47
N ALA A 390 -24.81 -9.52 21.40
CA ALA A 390 -26.06 -10.21 21.09
C ALA A 390 -27.03 -9.35 20.23
N ARG A 391 -26.94 -8.02 20.34
CA ARG A 391 -27.81 -7.08 19.61
C ARG A 391 -27.25 -6.64 18.24
N LEU A 392 -25.96 -6.76 17.99
CA LEU A 392 -25.34 -6.32 16.74
C LEU A 392 -25.88 -7.05 15.49
N PRO A 393 -26.08 -8.39 15.48
CA PRO A 393 -26.57 -9.10 14.30
C PRO A 393 -27.97 -8.66 13.84
N ILE A 394 -28.81 -8.21 14.77
CA ILE A 394 -30.20 -7.79 14.47
C ILE A 394 -30.35 -6.28 14.27
N ALA A 395 -29.26 -5.52 14.34
CA ALA A 395 -29.29 -4.07 14.11
C ALA A 395 -29.53 -3.76 12.62
N THR A 396 -30.53 -2.92 12.32
CA THR A 396 -30.99 -2.61 10.96
C THR A 396 -30.55 -1.23 10.45
N SER A 397 -29.86 -0.45 11.29
CA SER A 397 -29.38 0.87 10.88
C SER A 397 -27.98 1.19 11.42
N LEU A 398 -27.25 2.04 10.69
CA LEU A 398 -25.92 2.51 11.11
C LEU A 398 -25.96 3.25 12.45
N ASP A 399 -27.04 4.01 12.73
CA ASP A 399 -27.17 4.75 13.97
C ASP A 399 -27.39 3.81 15.16
N THR A 400 -28.13 2.71 14.98
CA THR A 400 -28.26 1.67 16.00
C THR A 400 -26.90 1.03 16.29
N ILE A 401 -26.12 0.71 15.26
CA ILE A 401 -24.79 0.12 15.42
C ILE A 401 -23.84 1.12 16.11
N ARG A 402 -23.88 2.42 15.78
CA ARG A 402 -23.08 3.46 16.47
C ARG A 402 -23.45 3.56 17.96
N GLY A 403 -24.75 3.49 18.28
CA GLY A 403 -25.20 3.48 19.67
C GLY A 403 -24.70 2.26 20.45
N LEU A 404 -24.75 1.08 19.83
CA LEU A 404 -24.23 -0.16 20.42
C LEU A 404 -22.71 -0.11 20.59
N GLU A 405 -21.98 0.36 19.58
CA GLU A 405 -20.53 0.54 19.65
C GLU A 405 -20.14 1.49 20.79
N GLY A 406 -20.82 2.63 20.92
CA GLY A 406 -20.59 3.59 21.99
C GLY A 406 -20.86 3.00 23.39
N GLN A 407 -21.89 2.16 23.54
CA GLN A 407 -22.16 1.45 24.80
C GLN A 407 -21.05 0.46 25.15
N ALA A 408 -20.58 -0.34 24.18
CA ALA A 408 -19.48 -1.27 24.37
C ALA A 408 -18.18 -0.53 24.72
N ALA A 409 -17.86 0.55 23.99
CA ALA A 409 -16.68 1.37 24.26
C ALA A 409 -16.71 1.98 25.67
N LYS A 410 -17.86 2.52 26.11
CA LYS A 410 -18.02 3.04 27.46
C LYS A 410 -17.77 1.97 28.52
N ALA A 411 -18.32 0.77 28.34
CA ALA A 411 -18.12 -0.35 29.25
C ALA A 411 -16.65 -0.82 29.27
N TYR A 412 -16.02 -0.89 28.10
CA TYR A 412 -14.61 -1.26 27.95
C TYR A 412 -13.68 -0.29 28.68
N PHE A 413 -13.82 1.03 28.44
CA PHE A 413 -12.98 2.04 29.10
C PHE A 413 -13.24 2.17 30.58
N ALA A 414 -14.44 1.85 31.05
CA ALA A 414 -14.74 1.79 32.49
C ALA A 414 -14.01 0.63 33.21
N ALA A 415 -13.70 -0.45 32.51
CA ALA A 415 -12.98 -1.60 33.06
C ALA A 415 -11.44 -1.39 33.08
N ILE A 416 -10.87 -0.52 32.25
CA ILE A 416 -9.41 -0.35 32.11
C ILE A 416 -8.71 -0.03 33.43
N PRO A 417 -9.22 0.88 34.33
CA PRO A 417 -8.55 1.18 35.59
C PRO A 417 -8.29 -0.07 36.46
N SER A 418 -9.20 -1.04 36.47
CA SER A 418 -9.04 -2.29 37.23
C SER A 418 -8.00 -3.25 36.65
N LEU A 419 -7.56 -3.04 35.43
CA LEU A 419 -6.50 -3.82 34.78
C LEU A 419 -5.09 -3.30 35.09
N ILE A 420 -4.99 -2.07 35.60
CA ILE A 420 -3.71 -1.45 35.96
C ILE A 420 -3.25 -2.08 37.31
N SER A 421 -1.95 -2.39 37.37
CA SER A 421 -1.33 -2.95 38.58
C SER A 421 -0.91 -1.86 39.55
N ASP A 422 -0.76 -2.23 40.84
CA ASP A 422 -0.28 -1.32 41.89
C ASP A 422 1.18 -0.88 41.70
N GLN A 423 1.90 -1.46 40.74
CA GLN A 423 3.25 -1.04 40.37
C GLN A 423 3.26 0.23 39.51
N ALA A 424 2.14 0.54 38.86
CA ALA A 424 2.00 1.76 38.10
C ALA A 424 1.76 2.95 39.02
N THR A 425 2.30 4.11 38.66
CA THR A 425 2.00 5.36 39.40
C THR A 425 0.53 5.73 39.23
N GLU A 426 -0.06 6.34 40.27
CA GLU A 426 -1.47 6.73 40.29
C GLU A 426 -1.88 7.61 39.08
N VAL A 427 -0.97 8.44 38.57
CA VAL A 427 -1.21 9.31 37.42
C VAL A 427 -1.41 8.56 36.09
N LEU A 428 -1.06 7.26 36.05
CA LEU A 428 -1.29 6.37 34.90
C LEU A 428 -2.62 5.61 34.98
N ILE A 429 -3.39 5.77 36.07
CA ILE A 429 -4.72 5.19 36.21
C ILE A 429 -5.76 6.15 35.61
N PRO A 430 -6.37 5.82 34.44
CA PRO A 430 -7.29 6.74 33.79
C PRO A 430 -8.59 6.89 34.56
N LYS A 431 -9.04 8.13 34.77
CA LYS A 431 -10.37 8.45 35.35
C LYS A 431 -11.49 8.44 34.30
N GLY A 432 -11.17 8.05 33.08
CA GLY A 432 -12.08 8.02 31.94
C GLY A 432 -11.34 8.35 30.65
N ARG A 433 -12.02 8.31 29.51
CA ARG A 433 -11.41 8.62 28.20
C ARG A 433 -11.44 10.12 27.93
N THR A 434 -10.26 10.76 27.89
CA THR A 434 -10.07 12.16 27.45
C THR A 434 -9.25 12.20 26.15
N LYS A 435 -9.69 13.05 25.19
CA LYS A 435 -9.04 13.17 23.86
C LYS A 435 -9.25 14.59 23.32
N HIS A 436 -8.24 15.25 22.85
CA HIS A 436 -8.32 16.58 22.22
C HIS A 436 -8.58 17.75 23.20
N PRO A 437 -7.63 18.05 24.07
CA PRO A 437 -6.37 17.34 24.37
C PRO A 437 -6.55 16.24 25.42
N PRO A 438 -5.62 15.28 25.51
CA PRO A 438 -5.56 14.34 26.62
C PRO A 438 -5.18 15.08 27.90
N LYS A 439 -5.86 14.74 29.02
CA LYS A 439 -5.71 15.45 30.30
C LYS A 439 -4.84 14.70 31.33
N ASP A 440 -4.52 13.44 31.05
CA ASP A 440 -3.70 12.57 31.88
C ASP A 440 -2.71 11.77 31.03
N GLN A 441 -1.73 11.17 31.70
CA GLN A 441 -0.63 10.46 31.06
C GLN A 441 -1.09 9.22 30.29
N PHE A 442 -2.04 8.44 30.86
CA PHE A 442 -2.56 7.26 30.17
C PHE A 442 -3.30 7.64 28.88
N ASN A 443 -4.17 8.64 28.93
CA ASN A 443 -4.88 9.12 27.75
C ASN A 443 -3.95 9.77 26.72
N CYS A 444 -2.83 10.36 27.16
CA CYS A 444 -1.77 10.85 26.28
C CYS A 444 -1.16 9.69 25.48
N LEU A 445 -0.71 8.63 26.17
CA LEU A 445 -0.16 7.42 25.56
C LEU A 445 -1.17 6.74 24.60
N LEU A 446 -2.41 6.61 25.06
CA LEU A 446 -3.48 6.01 24.27
C LEU A 446 -3.75 6.79 22.96
N SER A 447 -3.76 8.12 23.05
CA SER A 447 -3.98 9.00 21.89
C SER A 447 -2.80 8.97 20.92
N TYR A 448 -1.57 8.95 21.45
CA TYR A 448 -0.36 8.90 20.63
C TYR A 448 -0.26 7.59 19.85
N GLY A 449 -0.48 6.44 20.48
CA GLY A 449 -0.48 5.16 19.80
C GLY A 449 -1.60 5.00 18.76
N TYR A 450 -2.77 5.57 19.03
CA TYR A 450 -3.83 5.63 18.02
C TYR A 450 -3.45 6.50 16.83
N SER A 451 -2.63 7.53 17.00
CA SER A 451 -2.11 8.31 15.88
C SER A 451 -1.09 7.51 15.06
N LEU A 452 -0.23 6.72 15.71
CA LEU A 452 0.69 5.80 15.00
C LEU A 452 -0.08 4.74 14.21
N LEU A 453 -1.12 4.15 14.82
CA LEU A 453 -2.01 3.19 14.15
C LEU A 453 -2.77 3.83 12.98
N TYR A 454 -3.22 5.07 13.14
CA TYR A 454 -3.85 5.83 12.05
C TYR A 454 -2.91 5.95 10.84
N GLY A 455 -1.65 6.32 11.04
CA GLY A 455 -0.67 6.40 9.96
C GLY A 455 -0.40 5.05 9.29
N LEU A 456 -0.34 3.97 10.07
CA LEU A 456 -0.17 2.61 9.54
C LEU A 456 -1.36 2.22 8.65
N VAL A 457 -2.59 2.40 9.12
CA VAL A 457 -3.80 2.10 8.34
C VAL A 457 -3.90 2.99 7.11
N HIS A 458 -3.62 4.30 7.26
CA HIS A 458 -3.64 5.23 6.13
C HIS A 458 -2.70 4.80 5.01
N ARG A 459 -1.41 4.51 5.33
CA ARG A 459 -0.46 4.05 4.30
C ARG A 459 -0.84 2.69 3.71
N SER A 460 -1.42 1.78 4.49
CA SER A 460 -1.90 0.48 4.01
C SER A 460 -3.06 0.62 3.02
N LEU A 461 -4.02 1.50 3.27
CA LEU A 461 -5.12 1.81 2.34
C LEU A 461 -4.59 2.38 1.03
N ILE A 462 -3.67 3.35 1.09
CA ILE A 462 -3.01 3.92 -0.10
C ILE A 462 -2.25 2.83 -0.86
N ALA A 463 -1.49 1.98 -0.17
CA ALA A 463 -0.72 0.89 -0.78
C ALA A 463 -1.64 -0.13 -1.49
N VAL A 464 -2.82 -0.38 -0.95
CA VAL A 464 -3.85 -1.22 -1.57
C VAL A 464 -4.59 -0.50 -2.71
N GLY A 465 -4.57 0.84 -2.75
CA GLY A 465 -5.21 1.66 -3.79
C GLY A 465 -6.63 2.10 -3.43
N LEU A 466 -6.98 2.04 -2.16
CA LEU A 466 -8.27 2.52 -1.65
C LEU A 466 -8.20 4.02 -1.35
N GLU A 467 -9.35 4.70 -1.49
CA GLU A 467 -9.50 6.12 -1.15
C GLU A 467 -9.84 6.27 0.33
N PRO A 468 -8.92 6.81 1.16
CA PRO A 468 -9.14 6.94 2.60
C PRO A 468 -10.31 7.84 3.00
N ALA A 469 -10.65 8.81 2.16
CA ALA A 469 -11.72 9.77 2.42
C ALA A 469 -13.13 9.20 2.25
N PHE A 470 -13.27 7.98 1.70
CA PHE A 470 -14.56 7.36 1.42
C PHE A 470 -14.74 6.07 2.23
N GLY A 471 -15.37 6.19 3.40
CA GLY A 471 -15.62 5.11 4.35
C GLY A 471 -17.08 4.65 4.40
N TYR A 472 -17.38 3.68 5.26
CA TYR A 472 -18.70 3.04 5.37
C TYR A 472 -19.40 3.22 6.73
N PHE A 473 -18.64 3.62 7.78
CA PHE A 473 -19.17 3.70 9.16
C PHE A 473 -19.08 5.09 9.77
N HIS A 474 -17.87 5.67 9.80
CA HIS A 474 -17.69 7.01 10.33
C HIS A 474 -18.26 8.06 9.37
N GLN A 475 -18.97 9.04 9.93
CA GLN A 475 -19.47 10.15 9.13
C GLN A 475 -18.32 11.01 8.60
N PRO A 476 -18.40 11.47 7.35
CA PRO A 476 -17.41 12.39 6.79
C PRO A 476 -17.28 13.65 7.64
N ARG A 477 -16.07 13.97 8.04
CA ARG A 477 -15.72 15.22 8.72
C ARG A 477 -14.52 15.82 8.02
N SER A 478 -14.45 17.12 7.95
CA SER A 478 -13.42 17.86 7.20
C SER A 478 -11.96 17.58 7.63
N ALA A 479 -11.74 16.90 8.75
CA ALA A 479 -10.38 16.72 9.32
C ALA A 479 -9.94 15.25 9.50
N ALA A 480 -10.74 14.25 9.13
CA ALA A 480 -10.38 12.85 9.36
C ALA A 480 -11.00 11.93 8.29
N PRO A 481 -10.20 11.34 7.41
CA PRO A 481 -10.65 10.35 6.45
C PRO A 481 -11.40 9.19 7.10
N PRO A 482 -12.69 8.99 6.77
CA PRO A 482 -13.56 8.02 7.45
C PRO A 482 -13.06 6.58 7.35
N LEU A 483 -12.58 6.15 6.18
CA LEU A 483 -12.15 4.76 5.97
C LEU A 483 -10.97 4.36 6.86
N VAL A 484 -10.05 5.31 7.13
CA VAL A 484 -8.95 5.06 8.05
C VAL A 484 -9.47 4.75 9.45
N LEU A 485 -10.46 5.54 9.90
CA LEU A 485 -11.09 5.34 11.22
C LEU A 485 -11.87 4.02 11.27
N ASP A 486 -12.58 3.67 10.19
CA ASP A 486 -13.35 2.44 10.08
C ASP A 486 -12.45 1.20 10.24
N VAL A 487 -11.38 1.14 9.46
CA VAL A 487 -10.45 0.01 9.47
C VAL A 487 -9.63 -0.06 10.78
N MET A 488 -9.28 1.10 11.36
CA MET A 488 -8.58 1.13 12.67
C MET A 488 -9.32 0.40 13.77
N GLU A 489 -10.66 0.35 13.73
CA GLU A 489 -11.45 -0.27 14.78
C GLU A 489 -11.10 -1.76 14.99
N LEU A 490 -10.69 -2.45 13.93
CA LEU A 490 -10.23 -3.84 14.01
C LEU A 490 -8.96 -4.01 14.87
N PHE A 491 -8.11 -2.98 14.92
CA PHE A 491 -6.73 -3.08 15.40
C PHE A 491 -6.46 -2.38 16.73
N ARG A 492 -7.34 -1.46 17.19
CA ARG A 492 -7.10 -0.66 18.41
C ARG A 492 -6.71 -1.51 19.60
N THR A 493 -7.50 -2.52 19.91
CA THR A 493 -7.28 -3.38 21.08
C THR A 493 -6.01 -4.21 20.92
N VAL A 494 -5.80 -4.85 19.77
CA VAL A 494 -4.73 -5.83 19.59
C VAL A 494 -3.36 -5.21 19.33
N ILE A 495 -3.32 -4.06 18.66
CA ILE A 495 -2.05 -3.40 18.32
C ILE A 495 -1.62 -2.40 19.39
N TRP A 496 -2.58 -1.73 20.06
CA TRP A 496 -2.17 -0.69 20.99
C TRP A 496 -2.66 -0.86 22.42
N ASP A 497 -3.96 -1.09 22.69
CA ASP A 497 -4.47 -1.13 24.07
C ASP A 497 -3.77 -2.20 24.92
N MET A 498 -3.62 -3.40 24.35
CA MET A 498 -2.96 -4.53 25.04
C MET A 498 -1.48 -4.25 25.36
N PRO A 499 -0.62 -3.88 24.39
CA PRO A 499 0.78 -3.55 24.70
C PRO A 499 0.91 -2.35 25.64
N LEU A 500 0.06 -1.34 25.51
CA LEU A 500 0.06 -0.17 26.38
C LEU A 500 -0.22 -0.57 27.83
N ILE A 501 -1.34 -1.26 28.11
CA ILE A 501 -1.69 -1.69 29.46
C ILE A 501 -0.62 -2.62 30.03
N GLY A 502 -0.10 -3.55 29.22
CA GLY A 502 1.00 -4.42 29.61
C GLY A 502 2.30 -3.65 29.95
N SER A 503 2.62 -2.58 29.23
CA SER A 503 3.80 -1.75 29.52
C SER A 503 3.62 -0.87 30.76
N VAL A 504 2.41 -0.36 30.98
CA VAL A 504 2.05 0.36 32.22
C VAL A 504 2.18 -0.57 33.43
N ASN A 505 1.70 -1.80 33.35
CA ASN A 505 1.80 -2.80 34.40
C ASN A 505 3.23 -3.26 34.69
N ARG A 506 4.15 -3.08 33.74
CA ARG A 506 5.61 -3.28 33.92
C ARG A 506 6.35 -2.00 34.38
N ALA A 507 5.62 -0.99 34.82
CA ALA A 507 6.15 0.29 35.31
C ALA A 507 7.04 1.06 34.30
N MET A 508 6.91 0.78 33.01
CA MET A 508 7.74 1.40 31.97
C MET A 508 7.51 2.92 31.82
N TRP A 509 6.40 3.46 32.35
CA TRP A 509 5.98 4.85 32.20
C TRP A 509 5.99 5.64 33.50
N ASN A 510 6.63 5.10 34.56
CA ASN A 510 6.67 5.75 35.86
C ASN A 510 7.59 6.97 35.90
N ASP A 511 8.51 7.12 34.96
CA ASP A 511 9.38 8.28 34.85
C ASP A 511 8.58 9.50 34.32
N SER A 512 8.48 10.54 35.12
CA SER A 512 7.78 11.78 34.78
C SER A 512 8.44 12.55 33.64
N SER A 513 9.74 12.36 33.38
CA SER A 513 10.47 13.00 32.27
C SER A 513 9.99 12.55 30.89
N LEU A 514 9.26 11.44 30.80
CA LEU A 514 8.65 10.95 29.57
C LEU A 514 7.48 11.83 29.10
N PHE A 515 6.98 12.71 29.97
CA PHE A 515 5.82 13.55 29.71
C PHE A 515 6.12 15.04 29.86
N CYS A 516 5.48 15.85 29.03
CA CYS A 516 5.38 17.28 29.17
C CYS A 516 3.97 17.63 29.64
N ILE A 517 3.85 18.25 30.82
CA ILE A 517 2.57 18.54 31.47
C ILE A 517 2.34 20.04 31.48
N SER A 518 1.21 20.50 30.97
CA SER A 518 0.70 21.86 31.08
C SER A 518 -0.72 21.85 31.64
N PRO A 519 -1.24 22.95 32.16
CA PRO A 519 -2.61 23.02 32.65
C PRO A 519 -3.62 22.53 31.62
N GLY A 520 -4.32 21.44 31.92
CA GLY A 520 -5.37 20.84 31.07
C GLY A 520 -4.88 20.01 29.89
N GLN A 521 -3.57 19.79 29.73
CA GLN A 521 -3.00 19.04 28.60
C GLN A 521 -1.72 18.30 28.96
N VAL A 522 -1.61 17.06 28.49
CA VAL A 522 -0.40 16.22 28.61
C VAL A 522 0.02 15.75 27.23
N TRP A 523 1.33 15.82 26.91
CA TRP A 523 1.92 15.23 25.71
C TRP A 523 3.24 14.53 26.05
N LEU A 524 3.76 13.75 25.10
CA LEU A 524 5.03 13.03 25.28
C LEU A 524 6.23 13.92 25.02
N SER A 525 7.26 13.81 25.85
CA SER A 525 8.60 14.32 25.56
C SER A 525 9.23 13.56 24.36
N GLU A 526 10.39 13.98 23.86
CA GLU A 526 11.10 13.22 22.81
C GLU A 526 11.43 11.79 23.26
N THR A 527 11.91 11.63 24.49
CA THR A 527 12.18 10.31 25.09
C THR A 527 10.90 9.49 25.24
N GLY A 528 9.79 10.09 25.69
CA GLY A 528 8.50 9.42 25.77
C GLY A 528 7.96 8.99 24.40
N LYS A 529 8.14 9.81 23.36
CA LYS A 529 7.78 9.43 21.97
C LYS A 529 8.63 8.26 21.49
N LYS A 530 9.96 8.30 21.70
CA LYS A 530 10.86 7.21 21.33
C LYS A 530 10.42 5.89 21.95
N GLN A 531 10.12 5.91 23.24
CA GLN A 531 9.65 4.73 23.96
C GLN A 531 8.28 4.22 23.45
N ALA A 532 7.34 5.13 23.16
CA ALA A 532 6.04 4.76 22.59
C ALA A 532 6.17 4.15 21.19
N ILE A 533 7.04 4.72 20.35
CA ILE A 533 7.35 4.19 19.01
C ILE A 533 7.99 2.80 19.11
N GLN A 534 8.96 2.61 20.02
CA GLN A 534 9.59 1.30 20.24
C GLN A 534 8.57 0.25 20.66
N LEU A 535 7.64 0.60 21.55
CA LEU A 535 6.55 -0.30 21.98
C LEU A 535 5.64 -0.65 20.79
N PHE A 536 5.28 0.34 19.98
CA PHE A 536 4.43 0.16 18.80
C PHE A 536 5.10 -0.70 17.73
N GLU A 537 6.32 -0.35 17.32
CA GLU A 537 7.08 -1.09 16.31
C GLU A 537 7.41 -2.51 16.78
N GLY A 538 7.76 -2.70 18.05
CA GLY A 538 7.94 -4.03 18.64
C GLY A 538 6.68 -4.88 18.51
N ARG A 539 5.49 -4.30 18.78
CA ARG A 539 4.20 -4.99 18.58
C ARG A 539 3.95 -5.34 17.11
N LEU A 540 4.30 -4.48 16.19
CA LEU A 540 4.12 -4.71 14.75
C LEU A 540 4.96 -5.88 14.22
N CYS A 541 6.12 -6.15 14.82
CA CYS A 541 6.99 -7.29 14.47
C CYS A 541 6.53 -8.62 15.10
N GLU A 542 5.60 -8.60 16.07
CA GLU A 542 5.06 -9.84 16.62
C GLU A 542 4.18 -10.54 15.59
N THR A 543 4.25 -11.88 15.54
CA THR A 543 3.46 -12.70 14.63
C THR A 543 2.14 -13.12 15.24
N PHE A 544 1.13 -13.16 14.41
CA PHE A 544 -0.21 -13.62 14.75
C PHE A 544 -0.68 -14.63 13.71
N LYS A 545 -1.28 -15.74 14.16
CA LYS A 545 -1.90 -16.68 13.22
C LYS A 545 -3.27 -16.15 12.81
N HIS A 546 -3.37 -15.70 11.55
CA HIS A 546 -4.61 -15.17 11.00
C HIS A 546 -5.69 -16.26 11.03
N PRO A 547 -6.90 -16.01 11.57
CA PRO A 547 -7.89 -17.06 11.81
C PRO A 547 -8.45 -17.66 10.52
N HIS A 548 -8.50 -16.89 9.45
CA HIS A 548 -9.04 -17.33 8.17
C HIS A 548 -7.98 -18.03 7.31
N THR A 549 -6.86 -17.36 7.05
CA THR A 549 -5.79 -17.91 6.21
C THR A 549 -4.99 -19.01 6.90
N GLY A 550 -5.09 -19.13 8.23
CA GLY A 550 -4.32 -20.09 9.02
C GLY A 550 -2.81 -19.82 9.08
N THR A 551 -2.34 -18.76 8.40
CA THR A 551 -0.92 -18.41 8.29
C THR A 551 -0.47 -17.50 9.44
N SER A 552 0.82 -17.58 9.79
CA SER A 552 1.43 -16.72 10.81
C SER A 552 2.05 -15.50 10.14
N VAL A 553 1.53 -14.31 10.47
CA VAL A 553 1.87 -13.04 9.82
C VAL A 553 2.20 -11.99 10.88
N GLU A 554 3.15 -11.09 10.62
CA GLU A 554 3.41 -9.94 11.48
C GLU A 554 2.20 -8.99 11.51
N TYR A 555 1.94 -8.35 12.67
CA TYR A 555 0.80 -7.41 12.78
C TYR A 555 0.85 -6.28 11.75
N ALA A 556 2.03 -5.80 11.37
CA ALA A 556 2.17 -4.82 10.31
C ALA A 556 1.58 -5.30 8.97
N ARG A 557 1.78 -6.58 8.65
CA ARG A 557 1.28 -7.20 7.41
C ARG A 557 -0.19 -7.54 7.49
N ILE A 558 -0.72 -7.88 8.69
CA ILE A 558 -2.15 -8.13 8.90
C ILE A 558 -2.98 -6.88 8.58
N VAL A 559 -2.49 -5.68 8.93
CA VAL A 559 -3.20 -4.44 8.60
C VAL A 559 -3.34 -4.26 7.09
N GLU A 560 -2.29 -4.53 6.33
CA GLU A 560 -2.35 -4.50 4.86
C GLU A 560 -3.25 -5.61 4.31
N LEU A 561 -3.16 -6.83 4.85
CA LEU A 561 -4.00 -7.95 4.44
C LEU A 561 -5.49 -7.62 4.62
N GLU A 562 -5.89 -7.10 5.77
CA GLU A 562 -7.28 -6.71 6.02
C GLU A 562 -7.76 -5.59 5.08
N CYS A 563 -6.89 -4.64 4.72
CA CYS A 563 -7.22 -3.65 3.69
C CYS A 563 -7.44 -4.29 2.31
N ARG A 564 -6.66 -5.32 1.95
CA ARG A 564 -6.85 -6.08 0.70
C ARG A 564 -8.13 -6.92 0.72
N LEU A 565 -8.44 -7.55 1.87
CA LEU A 565 -9.68 -8.30 2.06
C LEU A 565 -10.90 -7.37 1.99
N LEU A 566 -10.79 -6.15 2.52
CA LEU A 566 -11.82 -5.13 2.37
C LEU A 566 -12.08 -4.79 0.90
N GLU A 567 -11.04 -4.62 0.08
CA GLU A 567 -11.19 -4.39 -1.36
C GLU A 567 -11.91 -5.56 -2.05
N LYS A 568 -11.69 -6.79 -1.60
CA LYS A 568 -12.34 -7.98 -2.14
C LYS A 568 -13.84 -8.08 -1.82
N GLU A 569 -14.33 -7.41 -0.80
CA GLU A 569 -15.76 -7.40 -0.47
C GLU A 569 -16.64 -6.90 -1.63
N TRP A 570 -16.11 -6.08 -2.51
CA TRP A 570 -16.81 -5.56 -3.69
C TRP A 570 -16.16 -5.92 -5.04
N SER A 571 -15.06 -6.65 -5.05
CA SER A 571 -14.42 -7.10 -6.29
C SER A 571 -14.68 -8.59 -6.62
N GLY A 572 -15.68 -9.21 -5.99
CA GLY A 572 -16.20 -10.52 -6.34
C GLY A 572 -16.07 -11.62 -5.29
N TYR A 573 -15.42 -11.38 -4.15
CA TYR A 573 -15.21 -12.37 -3.08
C TYR A 573 -15.55 -11.82 -1.70
N PRO A 574 -16.83 -11.57 -1.40
CA PRO A 574 -17.26 -11.02 -0.12
C PRO A 574 -17.15 -12.04 1.02
N GLY A 575 -17.08 -11.50 2.24
CA GLY A 575 -17.18 -12.29 3.47
C GLY A 575 -15.85 -12.66 4.13
N GLU A 576 -14.72 -12.13 3.65
CA GLU A 576 -13.39 -12.40 4.20
C GLU A 576 -12.86 -11.31 5.12
N PHE A 577 -13.28 -10.07 4.90
CA PHE A 577 -12.89 -8.91 5.70
C PHE A 577 -13.39 -8.96 7.14
N GLY A 578 -12.59 -8.47 8.06
CA GLY A 578 -12.97 -8.29 9.45
C GLY A 578 -13.17 -9.59 10.24
N LYS A 579 -12.63 -10.72 9.78
CA LYS A 579 -12.63 -12.00 10.50
C LYS A 579 -11.53 -12.09 11.57
N MET A 580 -10.60 -11.14 11.58
CA MET A 580 -9.56 -11.09 12.59
C MET A 580 -10.16 -11.00 13.99
N ARG A 581 -9.75 -11.90 14.88
CA ARG A 581 -10.21 -11.96 16.29
C ARG A 581 -9.02 -12.22 17.20
N LEU A 582 -9.01 -11.55 18.35
CA LEU A 582 -8.11 -11.92 19.43
C LEU A 582 -8.43 -13.35 19.88
N ARG A 583 -7.42 -14.21 20.01
CA ARG A 583 -7.57 -15.57 20.54
C ARG A 583 -7.52 -15.62 22.05
#